data_1a2ada9238a4b8805ba55e387ed170d2
#
_entry.id   1a2ada9238a4b8805ba55e387ed170d2
#
_cell.length_a   1.000
_cell.length_b   1.000
_cell.length_c   1.000
_cell.angle_alpha   90.00
_cell.angle_beta   90.00
_cell.angle_gamma   90.00
#
_symmetry.space_group_name_H-M   'P 1'
#
loop_
_entity.id
_entity.type
_entity.pdbx_description
1 polymer ?
#
loop_
_entity_poly.entity_id
_entity_poly.type
_entity_poly.pdbx_seq_one_letter_code
_entity_poly.pdbx_strand_id
1 'polypeptide(L)'
;MATNVQIPGLNSSLTDADMERSRQLYNSLPSDKVQPEVEHLLEQLAEIFVRNNAHKVFGVHLIHGHLQIPEKKVLFGEKRDPCCRWTKPTNVDSLNLASLRGHIFLLTDKGFHPYEYDSGQHPDLVDVEDNFVAELADFLRTKRLSRVIALEVLENPLPETMMELVLGDYGTMMMTPEHLRGCTPFRQTGWAFVAEDGGPRVCKDGKQHHVTGPNGHIIIVEPPKNTKIDTCSDALHIMKEYGLLN
;
A
#
# COMPACT_ATOMS: atom_id res chain seq x y z
N MET A 1 -1.59 -24.89 7.22
CA MET A 1 -0.10 -25.07 7.40
C MET A 1 0.56 -23.78 6.95
N ALA A 2 1.58 -23.31 7.63
CA ALA A 2 2.21 -22.03 7.23
C ALA A 2 2.92 -22.21 5.88
N THR A 3 2.81 -21.20 5.02
CA THR A 3 3.54 -21.15 3.73
C THR A 3 5.02 -21.43 3.99
N ASN A 4 5.60 -22.41 3.28
CA ASN A 4 7.01 -22.81 3.42
C ASN A 4 8.00 -21.69 3.00
N VAL A 5 7.51 -20.62 2.36
CA VAL A 5 8.33 -19.49 1.89
C VAL A 5 8.40 -18.44 2.99
N GLN A 6 9.61 -18.17 3.48
CA GLN A 6 9.85 -17.12 4.46
C GLN A 6 9.82 -15.74 3.76
N ILE A 7 8.93 -14.88 4.20
CA ILE A 7 8.79 -13.50 3.69
C ILE A 7 8.99 -12.55 4.86
N PRO A 8 10.04 -11.71 4.85
CA PRO A 8 10.31 -10.75 5.91
C PRO A 8 9.09 -9.84 6.15
N GLY A 9 8.72 -9.64 7.40
CA GLY A 9 7.58 -8.79 7.78
C GLY A 9 6.19 -9.37 7.48
N LEU A 10 6.10 -10.59 6.91
CA LEU A 10 4.83 -11.28 6.73
C LEU A 10 4.73 -12.51 7.65
N ASN A 11 5.66 -13.45 7.55
CA ASN A 11 5.72 -14.68 8.33
C ASN A 11 7.13 -14.96 8.89
N SER A 12 8.03 -14.01 8.76
CA SER A 12 9.37 -14.04 9.38
C SER A 12 9.75 -12.66 9.89
N SER A 13 10.63 -12.65 10.90
CA SER A 13 11.11 -11.41 11.53
C SER A 13 11.89 -10.53 10.57
N LEU A 14 11.83 -9.22 10.82
CA LEU A 14 12.58 -8.21 10.08
C LEU A 14 13.95 -7.99 10.68
N THR A 15 14.91 -7.65 9.83
CA THR A 15 16.29 -7.28 10.19
C THR A 15 16.64 -5.87 9.67
N ASP A 16 17.73 -5.29 10.18
CA ASP A 16 18.23 -4.00 9.66
C ASP A 16 18.57 -4.06 8.16
N ALA A 17 19.04 -5.21 7.69
CA ALA A 17 19.31 -5.42 6.27
C ALA A 17 18.03 -5.40 5.42
N ASP A 18 16.90 -5.88 5.98
CA ASP A 18 15.60 -5.80 5.31
C ASP A 18 15.12 -4.34 5.22
N MET A 19 15.35 -3.52 6.25
CA MET A 19 15.00 -2.10 6.24
C MET A 19 15.76 -1.34 5.13
N GLU A 20 17.07 -1.54 5.03
CA GLU A 20 17.86 -0.89 3.97
C GLU A 20 17.45 -1.37 2.58
N ARG A 21 17.18 -2.68 2.43
CA ARG A 21 16.67 -3.21 1.17
C ARG A 21 15.32 -2.61 0.78
N SER A 22 14.41 -2.46 1.74
CA SER A 22 13.10 -1.83 1.51
C SER A 22 13.22 -0.40 1.02
N ARG A 23 14.12 0.39 1.62
CA ARG A 23 14.43 1.75 1.17
C ARG A 23 14.92 1.77 -0.28
N GLN A 24 15.86 0.88 -0.61
CA GLN A 24 16.41 0.78 -1.97
C GLN A 24 15.33 0.36 -2.98
N LEU A 25 14.49 -0.61 -2.62
CA LEU A 25 13.36 -1.04 -3.45
C LEU A 25 12.41 0.12 -3.72
N TYR A 26 11.95 0.81 -2.68
CA TYR A 26 11.05 1.95 -2.83
C TYR A 26 11.66 3.04 -3.72
N ASN A 27 12.89 3.43 -3.47
CA ASN A 27 13.60 4.45 -4.25
C ASN A 27 13.84 4.05 -5.72
N SER A 28 13.65 2.77 -6.07
CA SER A 28 13.72 2.24 -7.43
C SER A 28 12.35 2.13 -8.11
N LEU A 29 11.25 2.49 -7.44
CA LEU A 29 9.91 2.38 -8.00
C LEU A 29 9.71 3.38 -9.14
N PRO A 30 8.85 3.05 -10.13
CA PRO A 30 8.48 4.01 -11.15
C PRO A 30 7.66 5.16 -10.55
N SER A 31 7.70 6.32 -11.19
CA SER A 31 6.81 7.42 -10.85
C SER A 31 5.34 7.04 -11.12
N ASP A 32 4.44 7.59 -10.31
CA ASP A 32 2.99 7.51 -10.46
C ASP A 32 2.46 7.97 -11.84
N LYS A 33 3.26 8.77 -12.56
CA LYS A 33 2.92 9.28 -13.90
C LYS A 33 3.00 8.24 -15.02
N VAL A 34 3.64 7.10 -14.78
CA VAL A 34 3.95 6.08 -15.81
C VAL A 34 3.40 4.71 -15.40
N GLN A 35 2.16 4.67 -14.95
CA GLN A 35 1.53 3.43 -14.54
C GLN A 35 0.74 2.81 -15.71
N PRO A 36 0.98 1.53 -16.05
CA PRO A 36 0.21 0.84 -17.07
C PRO A 36 -1.22 0.53 -16.60
N GLU A 37 -2.13 0.34 -17.54
CA GLU A 37 -3.47 -0.19 -17.25
C GLU A 37 -3.38 -1.68 -16.93
N VAL A 38 -4.03 -2.10 -15.84
CA VAL A 38 -4.00 -3.48 -15.33
C VAL A 38 -5.39 -4.10 -15.19
N GLU A 39 -6.44 -3.34 -15.42
CA GLU A 39 -7.83 -3.71 -15.21
C GLU A 39 -8.22 -5.01 -15.92
N HIS A 40 -7.67 -5.25 -17.11
CA HIS A 40 -7.87 -6.47 -17.90
C HIS A 40 -7.28 -7.75 -17.28
N LEU A 41 -6.47 -7.63 -16.22
CA LEU A 41 -5.84 -8.74 -15.51
C LEU A 41 -6.48 -9.02 -14.15
N LEU A 42 -7.36 -8.13 -13.67
CA LEU A 42 -7.93 -8.21 -12.33
C LEU A 42 -8.80 -9.45 -12.13
N GLU A 43 -9.51 -9.92 -13.15
CA GLU A 43 -10.30 -11.16 -13.06
C GLU A 43 -9.40 -12.38 -12.85
N GLN A 44 -8.27 -12.47 -13.57
CA GLN A 44 -7.30 -13.55 -13.40
C GLN A 44 -6.64 -13.52 -12.01
N LEU A 45 -6.37 -12.31 -11.48
CA LEU A 45 -5.89 -12.15 -10.12
C LEU A 45 -6.97 -12.58 -9.11
N ALA A 46 -8.22 -12.16 -9.28
CA ALA A 46 -9.33 -12.56 -8.42
C ALA A 46 -9.44 -14.10 -8.31
N GLU A 47 -9.31 -14.82 -9.45
CA GLU A 47 -9.28 -16.28 -9.46
C GLU A 47 -8.16 -16.86 -8.61
N ILE A 48 -6.93 -16.33 -8.71
CA ILE A 48 -5.78 -16.77 -7.90
C ILE A 48 -6.05 -16.53 -6.42
N PHE A 49 -6.49 -15.34 -6.05
CA PHE A 49 -6.71 -14.95 -4.66
C PHE A 49 -7.85 -15.75 -4.01
N VAL A 50 -8.95 -15.94 -4.71
CA VAL A 50 -10.13 -16.64 -4.15
C VAL A 50 -9.88 -18.13 -4.03
N ARG A 51 -9.34 -18.81 -5.05
CA ARG A 51 -9.09 -20.27 -4.96
C ARG A 51 -8.05 -20.66 -3.93
N ASN A 52 -7.16 -19.71 -3.57
CA ASN A 52 -6.16 -19.91 -2.53
C ASN A 52 -6.61 -19.36 -1.16
N ASN A 53 -7.88 -18.96 -0.98
CA ASN A 53 -8.39 -18.30 0.23
C ASN A 53 -7.61 -17.04 0.66
N ALA A 54 -6.79 -16.48 -0.22
CA ALA A 54 -5.92 -15.34 0.05
C ALA A 54 -6.66 -13.99 0.03
N HIS A 55 -7.83 -13.92 -0.60
CA HIS A 55 -8.65 -12.70 -0.77
C HIS A 55 -9.14 -12.05 0.54
N LYS A 56 -9.15 -12.80 1.65
CA LYS A 56 -9.52 -12.28 2.97
C LYS A 56 -8.38 -11.54 3.67
N VAL A 57 -7.15 -11.80 3.22
CA VAL A 57 -5.93 -11.29 3.85
C VAL A 57 -5.20 -10.33 2.92
N PHE A 58 -5.26 -10.58 1.63
CA PHE A 58 -4.46 -9.88 0.64
C PHE A 58 -5.30 -9.25 -0.47
N GLY A 59 -4.78 -8.12 -0.95
CA GLY A 59 -5.15 -7.45 -2.17
C GLY A 59 -3.93 -7.18 -3.04
N VAL A 60 -4.10 -6.33 -4.04
CA VAL A 60 -3.02 -5.89 -4.90
C VAL A 60 -2.96 -4.37 -4.97
N HIS A 61 -1.75 -3.86 -5.08
CA HIS A 61 -1.46 -2.44 -5.18
C HIS A 61 -0.66 -2.15 -6.46
N LEU A 62 -0.99 -1.06 -7.15
CA LEU A 62 -0.25 -0.60 -8.31
C LEU A 62 1.06 0.05 -7.85
N ILE A 63 2.20 -0.50 -8.27
CA ILE A 63 3.53 -0.07 -7.83
C ILE A 63 3.83 1.35 -8.33
N HIS A 64 4.12 2.26 -7.42
CA HIS A 64 4.57 3.61 -7.72
C HIS A 64 5.30 4.25 -6.54
N GLY A 65 6.07 5.29 -6.81
CA GLY A 65 6.75 6.07 -5.78
C GLY A 65 6.47 7.56 -5.95
N HIS A 66 6.32 8.27 -4.83
CA HIS A 66 6.02 9.70 -4.77
C HIS A 66 7.21 10.56 -4.36
N LEU A 67 8.14 9.97 -3.60
CA LEU A 67 9.26 10.69 -2.98
C LEU A 67 10.53 9.84 -2.95
N GLN A 68 11.62 10.41 -2.50
CA GLN A 68 12.85 9.66 -2.22
C GLN A 68 12.98 9.46 -0.71
N ILE A 69 13.17 8.21 -0.27
CA ILE A 69 13.36 7.88 1.14
C ILE A 69 14.83 8.12 1.50
N PRO A 70 15.13 9.00 2.49
CA PRO A 70 16.48 9.24 2.98
C PRO A 70 17.10 7.98 3.60
N GLU A 71 18.43 7.99 3.78
CA GLU A 71 19.14 6.94 4.52
C GLU A 71 18.56 6.73 5.92
N LYS A 72 18.61 5.50 6.41
CA LYS A 72 18.09 5.06 7.71
C LYS A 72 16.58 5.30 7.91
N LYS A 73 15.83 5.54 6.84
CA LYS A 73 14.37 5.63 6.91
C LYS A 73 13.70 4.58 6.05
N VAL A 74 12.47 4.24 6.41
CA VAL A 74 11.53 3.39 5.64
C VAL A 74 10.17 4.05 5.61
N LEU A 75 9.30 3.64 4.68
CA LEU A 75 7.90 4.06 4.69
C LEU A 75 7.15 3.33 5.80
N PHE A 76 6.56 4.09 6.69
CA PHE A 76 5.77 3.58 7.80
C PHE A 76 4.42 4.27 7.85
N GLY A 77 3.35 3.45 7.86
CA GLY A 77 1.96 3.90 7.93
C GLY A 77 1.50 4.04 9.37
N GLU A 78 1.11 5.25 9.74
CA GLU A 78 0.39 5.54 10.99
C GLU A 78 -1.11 5.61 10.70
N LYS A 79 -1.90 4.77 11.38
CA LYS A 79 -3.35 4.82 11.31
C LYS A 79 -3.90 5.75 12.36
N ARG A 80 -4.88 6.55 11.99
CA ARG A 80 -5.66 7.37 12.89
C ARG A 80 -7.15 7.13 12.65
N ASP A 81 -7.73 6.46 13.60
CA ASP A 81 -9.14 6.09 13.57
C ASP A 81 -10.07 7.33 13.50
N PRO A 82 -11.16 7.29 12.71
CA PRO A 82 -11.57 6.20 11.82
C PRO A 82 -11.18 6.39 10.33
N CYS A 83 -10.56 7.49 9.96
CA CYS A 83 -10.67 8.01 8.60
C CYS A 83 -9.37 8.22 7.85
N CYS A 84 -8.20 8.01 8.45
CA CYS A 84 -6.96 8.26 7.73
C CYS A 84 -5.80 7.33 8.08
N ARG A 85 -4.92 7.18 7.10
CA ARG A 85 -3.61 6.58 7.23
C ARG A 85 -2.58 7.54 6.66
N TRP A 86 -1.55 7.85 7.43
CA TRP A 86 -0.42 8.65 6.98
C TRP A 86 0.81 7.77 6.82
N THR A 87 1.27 7.58 5.58
CA THR A 87 2.47 6.84 5.25
C THR A 87 3.61 7.81 5.02
N LYS A 88 4.67 7.74 5.85
CA LYS A 88 5.78 8.71 5.85
C LYS A 88 7.15 8.06 5.99
N PRO A 89 8.23 8.72 5.51
CA PRO A 89 9.61 8.31 5.81
C PRO A 89 9.89 8.41 7.31
N THR A 90 10.04 7.27 7.97
CA THR A 90 10.26 7.17 9.42
C THR A 90 11.63 6.56 9.71
N ASN A 91 12.36 7.12 10.73
CA ASN A 91 13.68 6.62 11.11
C ASN A 91 13.58 5.20 11.68
N VAL A 92 14.38 4.27 11.13
CA VAL A 92 14.42 2.87 11.57
C VAL A 92 14.73 2.75 13.06
N ASP A 93 15.64 3.58 13.58
CA ASP A 93 16.03 3.57 15.00
C ASP A 93 14.86 3.94 15.95
N SER A 94 13.81 4.57 15.44
CA SER A 94 12.60 4.90 16.22
C SER A 94 11.52 3.80 16.17
N LEU A 95 11.71 2.76 15.37
CA LEU A 95 10.75 1.68 15.17
C LEU A 95 11.13 0.44 15.99
N ASN A 96 10.13 -0.23 16.54
CA ASN A 96 10.32 -1.54 17.16
C ASN A 96 10.12 -2.63 16.09
N LEU A 97 11.20 -3.20 15.56
CA LEU A 97 11.17 -4.21 14.50
C LEU A 97 10.33 -5.44 14.89
N ALA A 98 10.25 -5.79 16.18
CA ALA A 98 9.46 -6.93 16.65
C ALA A 98 7.94 -6.72 16.54
N SER A 99 7.49 -5.45 16.48
CA SER A 99 6.08 -5.09 16.31
C SER A 99 5.77 -4.54 14.90
N LEU A 100 6.76 -4.59 14.01
CA LEU A 100 6.64 -4.10 12.65
C LEU A 100 6.21 -5.24 11.73
N ARG A 101 5.27 -4.98 10.84
CA ARG A 101 4.86 -5.90 9.77
C ARG A 101 4.95 -5.20 8.42
N GLY A 102 5.20 -5.97 7.36
CA GLY A 102 5.08 -5.47 5.99
C GLY A 102 3.62 -5.20 5.65
N HIS A 103 3.38 -4.14 4.90
CA HIS A 103 2.06 -3.79 4.38
C HIS A 103 1.99 -4.01 2.87
N ILE A 104 2.94 -3.49 2.12
CA ILE A 104 3.01 -3.65 0.67
C ILE A 104 4.34 -4.33 0.29
N PHE A 105 4.26 -5.38 -0.55
CA PHE A 105 5.37 -6.25 -0.89
C PHE A 105 5.62 -6.27 -2.39
N LEU A 106 6.85 -6.02 -2.80
CA LEU A 106 7.32 -6.13 -4.18
C LEU A 106 7.86 -7.53 -4.46
N LEU A 107 7.52 -8.11 -5.61
CA LEU A 107 8.15 -9.33 -6.09
C LEU A 107 9.52 -9.02 -6.67
N THR A 108 10.56 -9.58 -6.05
CA THR A 108 11.96 -9.49 -6.47
C THR A 108 12.45 -10.83 -7.02
N ASP A 109 13.70 -10.89 -7.46
CA ASP A 109 14.39 -12.15 -7.81
C ASP A 109 14.52 -13.13 -6.62
N LYS A 110 14.53 -12.60 -5.39
CA LYS A 110 14.61 -13.37 -4.13
C LYS A 110 13.25 -13.64 -3.46
N GLY A 111 12.14 -13.37 -4.16
CA GLY A 111 10.78 -13.47 -3.62
C GLY A 111 10.19 -12.13 -3.21
N PHE A 112 9.05 -12.18 -2.52
CA PHE A 112 8.40 -10.97 -2.02
C PHE A 112 9.21 -10.31 -0.90
N HIS A 113 9.30 -8.98 -0.96
CA HIS A 113 9.97 -8.18 0.05
C HIS A 113 9.17 -6.90 0.32
N PRO A 114 8.92 -6.53 1.59
CA PRO A 114 8.14 -5.34 1.91
C PRO A 114 8.90 -4.06 1.56
N TYR A 115 8.19 -3.03 1.15
CA TYR A 115 8.73 -1.69 1.01
C TYR A 115 7.92 -0.63 1.77
N GLU A 116 6.76 -1.02 2.30
CA GLU A 116 5.94 -0.22 3.20
C GLU A 116 5.54 -1.06 4.41
N TYR A 117 5.46 -0.42 5.56
CA TYR A 117 5.29 -1.07 6.85
C TYR A 117 4.14 -0.47 7.67
N ASP A 118 3.57 -1.31 8.53
CA ASP A 118 2.64 -0.96 9.61
C ASP A 118 3.13 -1.46 10.96
N SER A 119 2.58 -0.91 12.03
CA SER A 119 2.62 -1.54 13.35
C SER A 119 1.49 -2.56 13.51
N GLY A 120 1.75 -3.60 14.28
CA GLY A 120 0.72 -4.56 14.69
C GLY A 120 1.15 -6.02 14.51
N GLN A 121 0.19 -6.90 14.69
CA GLN A 121 0.39 -8.33 14.52
C GLN A 121 0.48 -8.70 13.04
N HIS A 122 1.25 -9.74 12.73
CA HIS A 122 1.23 -10.33 11.40
C HIS A 122 -0.17 -10.83 11.06
N PRO A 123 -0.57 -10.80 9.78
CA PRO A 123 -1.87 -11.31 9.37
C PRO A 123 -1.96 -12.82 9.66
N ASP A 124 -3.16 -13.28 9.98
CA ASP A 124 -3.43 -14.71 10.12
C ASP A 124 -3.48 -15.36 8.74
N LEU A 125 -2.57 -16.31 8.51
CA LEU A 125 -2.43 -17.02 7.24
C LEU A 125 -2.95 -18.46 7.32
N VAL A 126 -3.65 -18.85 8.39
CA VAL A 126 -4.06 -20.25 8.64
C VAL A 126 -4.92 -20.83 7.52
N ASP A 127 -5.77 -20.01 6.90
CA ASP A 127 -6.68 -20.41 5.82
C ASP A 127 -6.09 -20.21 4.41
N VAL A 128 -4.94 -19.54 4.29
CA VAL A 128 -4.30 -19.29 3.00
C VAL A 128 -3.55 -20.54 2.55
N GLU A 129 -3.80 -20.98 1.31
CA GLU A 129 -3.17 -22.15 0.74
C GLU A 129 -1.65 -21.99 0.60
N ASP A 130 -0.89 -23.02 0.89
CA ASP A 130 0.58 -23.02 0.91
C ASP A 130 1.24 -22.59 -0.41
N ASN A 131 0.58 -22.85 -1.53
CA ASN A 131 1.07 -22.55 -2.88
C ASN A 131 0.71 -21.13 -3.36
N PHE A 132 -0.10 -20.37 -2.63
CA PHE A 132 -0.55 -19.03 -3.04
C PHE A 132 0.59 -18.11 -3.48
N VAL A 133 1.62 -18.00 -2.63
CA VAL A 133 2.76 -17.11 -2.88
C VAL A 133 3.52 -17.50 -4.15
N ALA A 134 3.71 -18.81 -4.37
CA ALA A 134 4.40 -19.31 -5.56
C ALA A 134 3.57 -19.07 -6.82
N GLU A 135 2.29 -19.33 -6.77
CA GLU A 135 1.37 -19.15 -7.89
C GLU A 135 1.25 -17.67 -8.30
N LEU A 136 1.11 -16.77 -7.31
CA LEU A 136 1.09 -15.34 -7.57
C LEU A 136 2.41 -14.86 -8.18
N ALA A 137 3.55 -15.32 -7.63
CA ALA A 137 4.86 -14.96 -8.16
C ALA A 137 5.04 -15.41 -9.62
N ASP A 138 4.61 -16.62 -9.96
CA ASP A 138 4.68 -17.16 -11.33
C ASP A 138 3.76 -16.38 -12.29
N PHE A 139 2.56 -16.04 -11.84
CA PHE A 139 1.65 -15.18 -12.61
C PHE A 139 2.27 -13.82 -12.90
N LEU A 140 2.78 -13.14 -11.86
CA LEU A 140 3.39 -11.82 -12.00
C LEU A 140 4.62 -11.83 -12.93
N ARG A 141 5.45 -12.88 -12.85
CA ARG A 141 6.61 -13.04 -13.77
C ARG A 141 6.17 -13.31 -15.20
N THR A 142 5.26 -14.25 -15.39
CA THR A 142 4.74 -14.65 -16.71
C THR A 142 4.08 -13.49 -17.44
N LYS A 143 3.32 -12.68 -16.72
CA LYS A 143 2.65 -11.48 -17.26
C LYS A 143 3.54 -10.24 -17.27
N ARG A 144 4.80 -10.33 -16.81
CA ARG A 144 5.75 -9.20 -16.68
C ARG A 144 5.23 -8.09 -15.76
N LEU A 145 4.52 -8.46 -14.69
CA LEU A 145 3.88 -7.54 -13.75
C LEU A 145 4.68 -7.35 -12.45
N SER A 146 5.84 -8.00 -12.28
CA SER A 146 6.63 -7.93 -11.04
C SER A 146 7.07 -6.51 -10.65
N ARG A 147 7.05 -5.56 -11.57
CA ARG A 147 7.35 -4.13 -11.35
C ARG A 147 6.12 -3.25 -11.55
N VAL A 148 4.93 -3.85 -11.63
CA VAL A 148 3.66 -3.16 -11.88
C VAL A 148 2.69 -3.39 -10.73
N ILE A 149 2.60 -4.62 -10.23
CA ILE A 149 1.65 -5.03 -9.18
C ILE A 149 2.42 -5.54 -7.97
N ALA A 150 2.10 -5.00 -6.80
CA ALA A 150 2.55 -5.43 -5.49
C ALA A 150 1.46 -6.24 -4.79
N LEU A 151 1.86 -7.10 -3.84
CA LEU A 151 0.97 -7.76 -2.89
C LEU A 151 0.74 -6.81 -1.72
N GLU A 152 -0.51 -6.58 -1.35
CA GLU A 152 -0.91 -5.73 -0.22
C GLU A 152 -1.59 -6.57 0.87
N VAL A 153 -1.24 -6.32 2.13
CA VAL A 153 -1.98 -6.86 3.28
C VAL A 153 -3.18 -5.97 3.55
N LEU A 154 -4.37 -6.55 3.43
CA LEU A 154 -5.63 -5.83 3.63
C LEU A 154 -5.90 -5.53 5.11
N GLU A 155 -6.65 -4.48 5.35
CA GLU A 155 -7.23 -4.20 6.66
C GLU A 155 -8.47 -5.07 6.88
N ASN A 156 -8.72 -5.44 8.11
CA ASN A 156 -9.94 -6.17 8.48
C ASN A 156 -10.67 -5.44 9.64
N PRO A 157 -11.90 -4.94 9.47
CA PRO A 157 -12.67 -4.97 8.23
C PRO A 157 -12.02 -4.14 7.12
N LEU A 158 -12.34 -4.46 5.86
CA LEU A 158 -11.94 -3.64 4.73
C LEU A 158 -12.48 -2.23 4.91
N PRO A 159 -11.62 -1.20 4.79
CA PRO A 159 -12.10 0.17 4.79
C PRO A 159 -12.98 0.40 3.55
N GLU A 160 -13.78 1.44 3.60
CA GLU A 160 -14.41 1.99 2.40
C GLU A 160 -13.34 2.44 1.38
N THR A 161 -13.76 2.95 0.24
CA THR A 161 -12.84 3.55 -0.73
C THR A 161 -11.96 4.61 -0.08
N MET A 162 -10.64 4.50 -0.26
CA MET A 162 -9.66 5.45 0.24
C MET A 162 -9.14 6.32 -0.89
N MET A 163 -8.88 7.57 -0.60
CA MET A 163 -8.31 8.57 -1.50
C MET A 163 -6.91 8.94 -1.05
N GLU A 164 -5.94 8.88 -1.94
CA GLU A 164 -4.54 9.20 -1.68
C GLU A 164 -4.18 10.60 -2.11
N LEU A 165 -3.62 11.37 -1.16
CA LEU A 165 -3.07 12.71 -1.36
C LEU A 165 -1.58 12.72 -1.04
N VAL A 166 -0.78 13.33 -1.91
CA VAL A 166 0.67 13.44 -1.73
C VAL A 166 1.00 14.73 -0.97
N LEU A 167 1.74 14.62 0.15
CA LEU A 167 2.23 15.74 0.96
C LEU A 167 3.73 16.00 0.72
N GLY A 168 4.15 16.07 -0.55
CA GLY A 168 5.55 16.27 -0.89
C GLY A 168 6.46 15.21 -0.23
N ASP A 169 7.57 15.65 0.36
CA ASP A 169 8.55 14.76 1.02
C ASP A 169 8.06 14.20 2.37
N TYR A 170 6.88 14.61 2.83
CA TYR A 170 6.29 14.14 4.10
C TYR A 170 5.44 12.88 3.95
N GLY A 171 5.36 12.33 2.74
CA GLY A 171 4.63 11.08 2.47
C GLY A 171 3.26 11.27 1.86
N THR A 172 2.39 10.30 2.09
CA THR A 172 1.04 10.27 1.52
C THR A 172 -0.01 10.11 2.62
N MET A 173 -1.16 10.75 2.41
CA MET A 173 -2.31 10.64 3.30
C MET A 173 -3.44 9.92 2.56
N MET A 174 -3.84 8.76 3.09
CA MET A 174 -5.02 8.01 2.64
C MET A 174 -6.21 8.41 3.51
N MET A 175 -7.32 8.82 2.91
CA MET A 175 -8.53 9.26 3.61
C MET A 175 -9.79 8.78 2.90
N THR A 176 -10.87 8.60 3.67
CA THR A 176 -12.18 8.32 3.09
C THR A 176 -12.76 9.57 2.41
N PRO A 177 -13.55 9.41 1.32
CA PRO A 177 -14.02 10.51 0.48
C PRO A 177 -14.81 11.59 1.23
N GLU A 178 -15.59 11.20 2.24
CA GLU A 178 -16.45 12.11 3.02
C GLU A 178 -15.65 13.17 3.81
N HIS A 179 -14.38 12.89 4.10
CA HIS A 179 -13.49 13.83 4.79
C HIS A 179 -12.77 14.80 3.86
N LEU A 180 -12.86 14.55 2.55
CA LEU A 180 -12.15 15.33 1.53
C LEU A 180 -13.06 16.32 0.83
N ARG A 181 -12.54 17.51 0.60
CA ARG A 181 -13.24 18.59 -0.10
C ARG A 181 -12.68 18.80 -1.50
N GLY A 182 -13.55 18.74 -2.50
CA GLY A 182 -13.18 19.06 -3.89
C GLY A 182 -12.20 18.05 -4.52
N CYS A 183 -12.04 16.88 -3.94
CA CYS A 183 -11.22 15.81 -4.47
C CYS A 183 -12.09 14.81 -5.23
N THR A 184 -11.62 14.36 -6.39
CA THR A 184 -12.29 13.33 -7.18
C THR A 184 -11.31 12.19 -7.50
N PRO A 185 -11.77 10.92 -7.55
CA PRO A 185 -10.92 9.81 -7.96
C PRO A 185 -10.37 10.05 -9.37
N PHE A 186 -9.07 9.91 -9.52
CA PHE A 186 -8.40 10.03 -10.82
C PHE A 186 -8.02 8.66 -11.37
N ARG A 187 -7.37 7.85 -10.53
CA ARG A 187 -6.89 6.53 -10.91
C ARG A 187 -7.00 5.57 -9.73
N GLN A 188 -7.56 4.40 -9.98
CA GLN A 188 -7.53 3.33 -8.98
C GLN A 188 -6.13 2.72 -8.91
N THR A 189 -5.62 2.53 -7.69
CA THR A 189 -4.27 2.03 -7.40
C THR A 189 -4.28 0.81 -6.50
N GLY A 190 -5.39 0.50 -5.81
CA GLY A 190 -5.54 -0.66 -4.96
C GLY A 190 -6.83 -1.43 -5.23
N TRP A 191 -6.78 -2.76 -5.13
CA TRP A 191 -7.91 -3.66 -5.35
C TRP A 191 -7.91 -4.80 -4.32
N ALA A 192 -9.08 -5.03 -3.73
CA ALA A 192 -9.41 -6.24 -3.00
C ALA A 192 -10.26 -7.19 -3.86
N PHE A 193 -10.31 -8.45 -3.47
CA PHE A 193 -11.08 -9.48 -4.18
C PHE A 193 -12.11 -10.13 -3.25
N VAL A 194 -13.16 -10.71 -3.83
CA VAL A 194 -14.24 -11.34 -3.10
C VAL A 194 -14.75 -12.58 -3.83
N ALA A 195 -15.16 -13.57 -3.06
CA ALA A 195 -15.89 -14.73 -3.56
C ALA A 195 -17.40 -14.43 -3.49
N GLU A 196 -18.07 -14.36 -4.63
CA GLU A 196 -19.52 -14.19 -4.74
C GLU A 196 -20.16 -15.42 -5.43
N ASP A 197 -21.48 -15.54 -5.38
CA ASP A 197 -22.21 -16.66 -6.01
C ASP A 197 -21.94 -16.81 -7.53
N GLY A 198 -21.52 -15.73 -8.18
CA GLY A 198 -21.11 -15.70 -9.59
C GLY A 198 -19.64 -15.99 -9.84
N GLY A 199 -18.86 -16.32 -8.82
CA GLY A 199 -17.42 -16.58 -8.87
C GLY A 199 -16.54 -15.46 -8.32
N PRO A 200 -15.21 -15.59 -8.50
CA PRO A 200 -14.24 -14.58 -8.07
C PRO A 200 -14.46 -13.22 -8.73
N ARG A 201 -14.40 -12.14 -7.97
CA ARG A 201 -14.58 -10.77 -8.49
C ARG A 201 -13.70 -9.77 -7.78
N VAL A 202 -13.51 -8.61 -8.42
CA VAL A 202 -12.97 -7.41 -7.76
C VAL A 202 -14.02 -6.91 -6.77
N CYS A 203 -13.59 -6.71 -5.52
CA CYS A 203 -14.46 -6.17 -4.47
C CYS A 203 -14.90 -4.73 -4.82
N LYS A 204 -16.09 -4.35 -4.44
CA LYS A 204 -16.59 -2.97 -4.59
C LYS A 204 -16.02 -2.04 -3.54
N ASP A 205 -15.73 -2.58 -2.36
CA ASP A 205 -15.14 -1.88 -1.22
C ASP A 205 -13.61 -2.10 -1.17
N GLY A 206 -12.92 -1.36 -0.30
CA GLY A 206 -11.46 -1.50 -0.14
C GLY A 206 -10.65 -1.02 -1.34
N LYS A 207 -11.19 -0.10 -2.13
CA LYS A 207 -10.48 0.50 -3.26
C LYS A 207 -9.61 1.66 -2.79
N GLN A 208 -8.48 1.81 -3.46
CA GLN A 208 -7.60 2.96 -3.26
C GLN A 208 -7.48 3.74 -4.57
N HIS A 209 -7.47 5.06 -4.48
CA HIS A 209 -7.41 5.92 -5.66
C HIS A 209 -6.47 7.10 -5.42
N HIS A 210 -5.66 7.40 -6.41
CA HIS A 210 -5.12 8.76 -6.55
C HIS A 210 -6.25 9.73 -6.87
N VAL A 211 -6.13 10.98 -6.40
CA VAL A 211 -7.17 11.99 -6.58
C VAL A 211 -6.67 13.20 -7.37
N THR A 212 -7.62 13.86 -8.03
CA THR A 212 -7.42 15.20 -8.61
C THR A 212 -8.21 16.22 -7.84
N GLY A 213 -7.73 17.47 -7.85
CA GLY A 213 -8.45 18.63 -7.31
C GLY A 213 -9.52 19.17 -8.24
N PRO A 214 -10.17 20.26 -7.83
CA PRO A 214 -11.26 20.92 -8.58
C PRO A 214 -10.88 21.32 -10.01
N ASN A 215 -9.59 21.50 -10.29
CA ASN A 215 -9.07 21.91 -11.60
C ASN A 215 -8.48 20.74 -12.43
N GLY A 216 -8.73 19.50 -12.04
CA GLY A 216 -8.26 18.32 -12.76
C GLY A 216 -6.77 18.02 -12.58
N HIS A 217 -6.06 18.68 -11.66
CA HIS A 217 -4.66 18.41 -11.36
C HIS A 217 -4.53 17.38 -10.22
N ILE A 218 -3.50 16.54 -10.29
CA ILE A 218 -3.10 15.69 -9.15
C ILE A 218 -2.79 16.61 -7.97
N ILE A 219 -3.39 16.33 -6.82
CA ILE A 219 -3.19 17.15 -5.62
C ILE A 219 -1.87 16.73 -5.00
N ILE A 220 -0.87 17.57 -5.13
CA ILE A 220 0.34 17.55 -4.35
C ILE A 220 0.28 18.75 -3.40
N VAL A 221 0.25 18.48 -2.11
CA VAL A 221 0.40 19.52 -1.09
C VAL A 221 1.89 19.71 -0.85
N GLU A 222 2.40 20.88 -1.17
CA GLU A 222 3.77 21.29 -0.86
C GLU A 222 3.75 22.24 0.34
N PRO A 223 3.98 21.73 1.56
CA PRO A 223 4.02 22.57 2.74
C PRO A 223 5.11 23.65 2.60
N PRO A 224 4.94 24.83 3.21
CA PRO A 224 5.96 25.87 3.19
C PRO A 224 7.31 25.34 3.68
N LYS A 225 8.42 25.83 3.11
CA LYS A 225 9.78 25.47 3.57
C LYS A 225 9.89 25.72 5.07
N ASN A 226 10.43 24.74 5.78
CA ASN A 226 10.58 24.72 7.25
C ASN A 226 9.29 24.44 8.05
N THR A 227 8.19 24.06 7.42
CA THR A 227 7.04 23.55 8.16
C THR A 227 7.43 22.23 8.84
N LYS A 228 7.21 22.15 10.15
CA LYS A 228 7.35 20.88 10.88
C LYS A 228 6.07 20.09 10.76
N ILE A 229 6.16 18.89 10.22
CA ILE A 229 5.05 17.92 10.14
C ILE A 229 5.59 16.64 10.81
N ASP A 230 5.46 16.56 12.11
CA ASP A 230 5.97 15.43 12.90
C ASP A 230 4.85 14.42 13.22
N THR A 231 3.61 14.91 13.34
CA THR A 231 2.44 14.11 13.73
C THR A 231 1.36 14.07 12.64
N CYS A 232 0.50 13.07 12.69
CA CYS A 232 -0.68 12.99 11.82
C CYS A 232 -1.58 14.25 11.99
N SER A 233 -1.64 14.82 13.20
CA SER A 233 -2.39 16.08 13.44
C SER A 233 -1.79 17.26 12.67
N ASP A 234 -0.48 17.35 12.57
CA ASP A 234 0.17 18.41 11.78
C ASP A 234 -0.13 18.24 10.30
N ALA A 235 -0.08 16.99 9.78
CA ALA A 235 -0.43 16.70 8.39
C ALA A 235 -1.89 17.06 8.08
N LEU A 236 -2.83 16.70 8.96
CA LEU A 236 -4.25 17.08 8.81
C LEU A 236 -4.44 18.61 8.88
N HIS A 237 -3.70 19.30 9.76
CA HIS A 237 -3.76 20.77 9.84
C HIS A 237 -3.35 21.41 8.52
N ILE A 238 -2.24 20.98 7.93
CA ILE A 238 -1.79 21.44 6.61
C ILE A 238 -2.84 21.18 5.54
N MET A 239 -3.39 19.98 5.48
CA MET A 239 -4.46 19.67 4.51
C MET A 239 -5.67 20.60 4.67
N LYS A 240 -6.02 20.95 5.91
CA LYS A 240 -7.09 21.90 6.20
C LYS A 240 -6.76 23.32 5.73
N GLU A 241 -5.52 23.78 5.93
CA GLU A 241 -5.06 25.08 5.42
C GLU A 241 -5.12 25.16 3.89
N TYR A 242 -4.88 24.04 3.20
CA TYR A 242 -5.05 23.91 1.76
C TYR A 242 -6.52 23.76 1.31
N GLY A 243 -7.46 23.75 2.26
CA GLY A 243 -8.90 23.64 1.97
C GLY A 243 -9.33 22.27 1.45
N LEU A 244 -8.56 21.22 1.72
CA LEU A 244 -8.80 19.84 1.25
C LEU A 244 -9.65 19.00 2.22
N LEU A 245 -9.87 19.49 3.44
CA LEU A 245 -10.71 18.82 4.44
C LEU A 245 -12.05 19.54 4.62
N ASN A 246 -13.09 18.71 4.90
CA ASN A 246 -14.42 19.17 5.29
C ASN A 246 -14.45 19.68 6.73
#